data_858565d2b4c51ee7b6a8a1902e07e1b7
#
_entry.id   858565d2b4c51ee7b6a8a1902e07e1b7
#
_cell.length_a   1.000
_cell.length_b   1.000
_cell.length_c   1.000
_cell.angle_alpha   90.00
_cell.angle_beta   90.00
_cell.angle_gamma   90.00
#
_symmetry.space_group_name_H-M   'P 1'
#
loop_
_entity.id
_entity.type
_entity.pdbx_description
1 polymer ?
#
loop_
_entity_poly.entity_id
_entity_poly.type
_entity_poly.pdbx_seq_one_letter_code
_entity_poly.pdbx_strand_id
1 'polypeptide(L)' 'METMAEYLAELVKAGLEDRKAASLPEGVSVREIVKISEENHMDYLLLGALLKTDGLSEEEKELLREKVLGSMLFTGM' A
#
# COMPACT_ATOMS: atom_id res chain seq x y z
N MET A 1 -12.86 15.57 3.23
CA MET A 1 -12.95 14.15 2.83
C MET A 1 -11.71 13.77 2.04
N GLU A 2 -11.01 12.74 2.46
CA GLU A 2 -9.81 12.32 1.74
C GLU A 2 -10.17 11.59 0.45
N THR A 3 -9.46 11.94 -0.62
CA THR A 3 -9.59 11.25 -1.90
C THR A 3 -8.53 10.15 -1.99
N MET A 4 -8.67 9.28 -3.00
CA MET A 4 -7.67 8.26 -3.27
C MET A 4 -6.29 8.89 -3.49
N ALA A 5 -6.24 9.98 -4.26
CA ALA A 5 -4.97 10.66 -4.54
C ALA A 5 -4.31 11.20 -3.28
N GLU A 6 -5.10 11.77 -2.38
CA GLU A 6 -4.58 12.30 -1.12
C GLU A 6 -4.04 11.17 -0.24
N TYR A 7 -4.75 10.05 -0.20
CA TYR A 7 -4.31 8.91 0.58
C TYR A 7 -3.03 8.30 0.00
N LEU A 8 -2.93 8.23 -1.32
CA LEU A 8 -1.71 7.73 -1.96
C LEU A 8 -0.50 8.61 -1.61
N ALA A 9 -0.70 9.93 -1.58
CA ALA A 9 0.35 10.85 -1.17
C ALA A 9 0.79 10.58 0.29
N GLU A 10 -0.18 10.28 1.15
CA GLU A 10 0.12 9.94 2.54
C GLU A 10 0.92 8.63 2.63
N LEU A 11 0.57 7.64 1.82
CA LEU A 11 1.30 6.36 1.80
C LEU A 11 2.75 6.55 1.35
N VAL A 12 2.96 7.35 0.31
CA VAL A 12 4.31 7.65 -0.18
C VAL A 12 5.12 8.33 0.92
N LYS A 13 4.52 9.32 1.57
CA LYS A 13 5.18 10.04 2.64
C LYS A 13 5.54 9.12 3.80
N ALA A 14 4.59 8.28 4.22
CA ALA A 14 4.81 7.33 5.29
C ALA A 14 5.93 6.35 4.94
N GLY A 15 5.96 5.88 3.70
CA GLY A 15 7.00 4.98 3.23
C GLY A 15 8.38 5.63 3.24
N LEU A 16 8.47 6.89 2.82
CA LEU A 16 9.72 7.63 2.81
C LEU A 16 10.21 7.95 4.22
N GLU A 17 9.28 8.22 5.13
CA GLU A 17 9.61 8.54 6.52
C GLU A 17 9.71 7.31 7.42
N ASP A 18 9.45 6.14 6.86
CA ASP A 18 9.46 4.87 7.59
C ASP A 18 8.56 4.90 8.84
N ARG A 19 7.33 5.36 8.65
CA ARG A 19 6.33 5.44 9.70
C ARG A 19 5.02 4.84 9.25
N LYS A 20 4.08 4.68 10.18
CA LYS A 20 2.75 4.20 9.87
C LYS A 20 1.98 5.27 9.11
N ALA A 21 1.28 4.83 8.07
CA ALA A 21 0.36 5.71 7.36
C ALA A 21 -0.95 5.83 8.13
N ALA A 22 -1.75 6.83 7.77
CA ALA A 22 -3.10 6.97 8.33
C ALA A 22 -3.96 5.78 7.92
N SER A 23 -4.99 5.47 8.72
CA SER A 23 -5.91 4.39 8.40
C SER A 23 -6.63 4.66 7.08
N LEU A 24 -7.03 3.58 6.41
CA LEU A 24 -7.76 3.69 5.14
C LEU A 24 -9.01 4.54 5.29
N PRO A 25 -9.18 5.56 4.45
CA PRO A 25 -10.41 6.35 4.49
C PRO A 25 -11.58 5.55 3.93
N GLU A 26 -12.77 5.95 4.31
CA GLU A 26 -13.99 5.33 3.80
C GLU A 26 -14.05 5.50 2.28
N GLY A 27 -14.43 4.44 1.61
CA GLY A 27 -14.52 4.45 0.15
C GLY A 27 -13.25 4.10 -0.60
N VAL A 28 -12.14 3.96 0.12
CA VAL A 28 -10.87 3.54 -0.48
C VAL A 28 -10.63 2.07 -0.13
N SER A 29 -10.36 1.26 -1.15
CA SER A 29 -10.11 -0.17 -0.94
C SER A 29 -8.65 -0.53 -1.18
N VAL A 30 -8.20 -1.56 -0.47
CA VAL A 30 -6.83 -2.07 -0.63
C VAL A 30 -6.58 -2.52 -2.07
N ARG A 31 -7.58 -3.16 -2.68
CA ARG A 31 -7.46 -3.65 -4.06
C ARG A 31 -7.21 -2.54 -5.05
N GLU A 32 -7.86 -1.40 -4.87
CA GLU A 32 -7.66 -0.25 -5.74
C GLU A 32 -6.25 0.30 -5.58
N ILE A 33 -5.76 0.36 -4.36
CA ILE A 33 -4.39 0.82 -4.09
C ILE A 33 -3.38 -0.13 -4.72
N VAL A 34 -3.60 -1.44 -4.60
CA VAL A 34 -2.72 -2.43 -5.22
C VAL A 34 -2.68 -2.23 -6.73
N LYS A 35 -3.84 -2.06 -7.34
CA LYS A 35 -3.93 -1.86 -8.79
C LYS A 35 -3.16 -0.62 -9.23
N ILE A 36 -3.37 0.49 -8.54
CA ILE A 36 -2.70 1.75 -8.87
C ILE A 36 -1.18 1.62 -8.69
N SER A 37 -0.75 0.96 -7.62
CA SER A 37 0.68 0.79 -7.37
C SER A 37 1.34 -0.06 -8.45
N GLU A 38 0.66 -1.10 -8.91
CA GLU A 38 1.17 -1.94 -9.99
C GLU A 38 1.27 -1.17 -11.30
N GLU A 39 0.26 -0.36 -11.62
CA GLU A 39 0.25 0.42 -12.84
C GLU A 39 1.36 1.47 -12.88
N ASN A 40 1.76 1.97 -11.72
CA ASN A 40 2.76 3.02 -11.61
C ASN A 40 4.14 2.51 -11.15
N HIS A 41 4.29 1.21 -11.03
CA HIS A 41 5.54 0.58 -10.58
C HIS A 41 6.02 1.09 -9.21
N MET A 42 5.07 1.33 -8.32
CA MET A 42 5.35 1.83 -6.97
C MET A 42 4.94 0.84 -5.88
N ASP A 43 4.75 -0.43 -6.26
CA ASP A 43 4.27 -1.48 -5.35
C ASP A 43 5.08 -1.54 -4.06
N TYR A 44 6.39 -1.58 -4.19
CA TYR A 44 7.26 -1.75 -3.06
C TYR A 44 7.04 -0.66 -2.00
N LEU A 45 6.97 0.58 -2.44
CA LEU A 45 6.81 1.72 -1.54
C LEU A 45 5.40 1.80 -0.97
N LEU A 46 4.40 1.77 -1.84
CA LEU A 46 3.00 1.95 -1.42
C LEU A 46 2.49 0.77 -0.60
N LEU A 47 2.75 -0.45 -1.06
CA LEU A 47 2.25 -1.63 -0.37
C LEU A 47 2.99 -1.88 0.94
N GLY A 48 4.27 -1.56 0.99
CA GLY A 48 5.03 -1.65 2.23
C GLY A 48 4.48 -0.71 3.29
N ALA A 49 4.18 0.53 2.91
CA ALA A 49 3.59 1.49 3.83
C ALA A 49 2.19 1.07 4.26
N LEU A 50 1.40 0.54 3.32
CA LEU A 50 0.05 0.10 3.61
C LEU A 50 0.03 -1.07 4.58
N LEU A 51 0.99 -1.99 4.49
CA LEU A 51 1.10 -3.11 5.41
C LEU A 51 1.26 -2.68 6.86
N LYS A 52 1.88 -1.53 7.08
CA LYS A 52 2.10 -0.99 8.42
C LYS A 52 0.88 -0.26 8.97
N THR A 53 -0.13 -0.06 8.13
CA THR A 53 -1.33 0.70 8.50
C THR A 53 -2.24 -0.12 9.39
N ASP A 54 -2.80 0.48 10.42
CA ASP A 54 -3.77 -0.18 11.30
C ASP A 54 -5.14 -0.27 10.65
N GLY A 55 -5.95 -1.21 11.10
CA GLY A 55 -7.34 -1.33 10.64
C GLY A 55 -7.54 -2.23 9.44
N LEU A 56 -6.50 -2.90 8.97
CA LEU A 56 -6.62 -3.84 7.86
C LEU A 56 -7.11 -5.21 8.36
N SER A 57 -7.90 -5.88 7.53
CA SER A 57 -8.31 -7.26 7.83
C SER A 57 -7.17 -8.21 7.54
N GLU A 58 -7.29 -9.45 8.05
CA GLU A 58 -6.27 -10.46 7.79
C GLU A 58 -6.14 -10.78 6.30
N GLU A 59 -7.28 -10.82 5.60
CA GLU A 59 -7.27 -11.05 4.16
C GLU A 59 -6.53 -9.96 3.41
N GLU A 60 -6.75 -8.71 3.81
CA GLU A 60 -6.08 -7.57 3.19
C GLU A 60 -4.58 -7.61 3.44
N LYS A 61 -4.19 -7.96 4.66
CA LYS A 61 -2.76 -8.09 5.00
C LYS A 61 -2.09 -9.19 4.19
N GLU A 62 -2.77 -10.32 4.04
CA GLU A 62 -2.24 -11.44 3.26
C GLU A 62 -2.07 -11.06 1.79
N LEU A 63 -3.05 -10.38 1.22
CA LEU A 63 -2.98 -9.91 -0.16
C LEU A 63 -1.77 -8.99 -0.35
N LEU A 64 -1.57 -8.07 0.58
CA LEU A 64 -0.44 -7.15 0.51
C LEU A 64 0.90 -7.87 0.63
N ARG A 65 0.98 -8.85 1.54
CA ARG A 65 2.21 -9.63 1.70
C ARG A 65 2.56 -10.39 0.43
N GLU A 66 1.57 -11.01 -0.19
CA GLU A 66 1.79 -11.74 -1.44
C GLU A 66 2.30 -10.82 -2.54
N LYS A 67 1.73 -9.64 -2.65
CA LYS A 67 2.14 -8.68 -3.67
C LYS A 67 3.55 -8.17 -3.43
N VAL A 68 3.87 -7.84 -2.18
CA VAL A 68 5.20 -7.36 -1.83
C VAL A 68 6.25 -8.44 -2.07
N LEU A 69 5.96 -9.67 -1.65
CA LEU A 69 6.88 -10.79 -1.86
C LEU A 69 7.09 -11.07 -3.34
N GLY A 70 6.01 -11.03 -4.13
CA GLY A 70 6.10 -11.22 -5.57
C GLY A 70 6.98 -10.17 -6.22
N SER A 71 6.83 -8.92 -5.80
CA SER A 71 7.64 -7.81 -6.28
C SER A 71 9.11 -8.00 -5.95
N MET A 72 9.37 -8.44 -4.72
CA MET A 72 10.75 -8.68 -4.27
C MET A 72 11.42 -9.82 -5.03
N LEU A 73 10.67 -10.89 -5.29
CA LEU A 73 11.19 -12.03 -6.04
C LEU A 73 11.56 -11.63 -7.48
N PHE A 74 10.75 -10.78 -8.08
CA PHE A 74 11.02 -10.28 -9.43
C PHE A 74 12.26 -9.39 -9.45
N THR A 75 12.39 -8.55 -8.46
CA THR A 75 13.51 -7.60 -8.40
C THR A 75 14.83 -8.29 -8.03
N GLY A 76 14.74 -9.40 -7.30
CA GLY A 76 15.90 -10.14 -6.85
C GLY A 76 16.53 -11.02 -7.91
N MET A 77 15.93 -11.03 -9.07
CA MET A 77 16.46 -11.80 -10.20
C MET A 77 17.13 -10.88 -11.20
#